data_f89a08f010c3cdf29aa811ab92d148e2
#
_entry.id   f89a08f010c3cdf29aa811ab92d148e2
#
_cell.length_a   1.000
_cell.length_b   1.000
_cell.length_c   1.000
_cell.angle_alpha   90.00
_cell.angle_beta   90.00
_cell.angle_gamma   90.00
#
_symmetry.space_group_name_H-M   'P 1'
#
loop_
_entity.id
_entity.type
_entity.pdbx_description
1 polymer ?
#
loop_
_entity_poly.entity_id
_entity_poly.type
_entity_poly.pdbx_seq_one_letter_code
_entity_poly.pdbx_strand_id
1 'polypeptide(L)'
;MTDVLNIGLSALILGLAVWTIVAREAYAAVVGFIAYGLLLTLVWVQLYGIDVALTEAAIGGGLTGALLIGAAARLRSSETAARTERPGTATRWLAAGVSCAVAVALAICVLALPEPAPTLAPEVLANIAVTEVGNPITAVLLAFRAMDTLLEAIVLLFALIGVWSLAPDRAWG
;
A
#
# COMPACT_ATOMS: atom_id res chain seq x y z
N MET A 1 24.31 5.82 14.97
CA MET A 1 23.00 6.01 15.66
C MET A 1 21.84 5.92 14.67
N THR A 2 21.98 6.46 13.46
CA THR A 2 21.00 6.33 12.36
C THR A 2 20.73 4.89 11.95
N ASP A 3 21.76 4.04 11.87
CA ASP A 3 21.60 2.63 11.45
C ASP A 3 20.76 1.81 12.42
N VAL A 4 20.92 2.03 13.73
CA VAL A 4 20.12 1.34 14.76
C VAL A 4 18.64 1.74 14.67
N LEU A 5 18.37 3.03 14.44
CA LEU A 5 17.01 3.53 14.25
C LEU A 5 16.39 2.95 12.97
N ASN A 6 17.14 2.89 11.88
CA ASN A 6 16.67 2.35 10.61
C ASN A 6 16.37 0.84 10.72
N ILE A 7 17.25 0.08 11.36
CA ILE A 7 17.04 -1.35 11.63
C ILE A 7 15.81 -1.54 12.50
N GLY A 8 15.67 -0.75 13.57
CA GLY A 8 14.52 -0.81 14.48
C GLY A 8 13.21 -0.48 13.74
N LEU A 9 13.19 0.57 12.93
CA LEU A 9 12.01 0.96 12.14
C LEU A 9 11.65 -0.12 11.11
N SER A 10 12.64 -0.67 10.41
CA SER A 10 12.43 -1.76 9.45
C SER A 10 11.87 -3.01 10.12
N ALA A 11 12.40 -3.38 11.28
CA ALA A 11 11.90 -4.52 12.06
C ALA A 11 10.44 -4.31 12.53
N LEU A 12 10.09 -3.09 12.98
CA LEU A 12 8.72 -2.74 13.35
C LEU A 12 7.77 -2.81 12.17
N ILE A 13 8.15 -2.28 11.02
CA ILE A 13 7.34 -2.30 9.78
C ILE A 13 7.09 -3.75 9.35
N LEU A 14 8.14 -4.57 9.30
CA LEU A 14 8.00 -5.99 8.94
C LEU A 14 7.17 -6.76 9.95
N GLY A 15 7.40 -6.54 11.25
CA GLY A 15 6.62 -7.16 12.32
C GLY A 15 5.14 -6.79 12.23
N LEU A 16 4.84 -5.52 11.96
CA LEU A 16 3.46 -5.05 11.84
C LEU A 16 2.79 -5.53 10.55
N ALA A 17 3.53 -5.63 9.44
CA ALA A 17 3.05 -6.23 8.20
C ALA A 17 2.65 -7.70 8.43
N VAL A 18 3.51 -8.49 9.08
CA VAL A 18 3.21 -9.88 9.44
C VAL A 18 2.00 -9.95 10.38
N TRP A 19 1.97 -9.10 11.41
CA TRP A 19 0.81 -9.01 12.31
C TRP A 19 -0.49 -8.76 11.55
N THR A 20 -0.51 -7.79 10.64
CA THR A 20 -1.69 -7.43 9.84
C THR A 20 -2.21 -8.62 9.02
N ILE A 21 -1.31 -9.41 8.43
CA ILE A 21 -1.65 -10.58 7.63
C ILE A 21 -2.15 -11.75 8.50
N VAL A 22 -1.56 -11.94 9.68
CA VAL A 22 -1.86 -13.07 10.59
C VAL A 22 -3.06 -12.77 11.50
N ALA A 23 -3.44 -11.50 11.65
CA ALA A 23 -4.56 -11.09 12.48
C ALA A 23 -5.85 -11.81 12.08
N ARG A 24 -6.48 -12.47 13.04
CA ARG A 24 -7.70 -13.26 12.79
C ARG A 24 -8.97 -12.44 12.75
N GLU A 25 -8.94 -11.26 13.33
CA GLU A 25 -10.08 -10.33 13.38
C GLU A 25 -9.87 -9.21 12.38
N ALA A 26 -10.87 -8.94 11.54
CA ALA A 26 -10.80 -7.89 10.54
C ALA A 26 -10.48 -6.52 11.17
N TYR A 27 -11.07 -6.22 12.33
CA TYR A 27 -10.77 -4.98 13.04
C TYR A 27 -9.30 -4.87 13.46
N ALA A 28 -8.73 -5.93 14.02
CA ALA A 28 -7.31 -5.96 14.41
C ALA A 28 -6.39 -5.83 13.17
N ALA A 29 -6.74 -6.47 12.05
CA ALA A 29 -6.02 -6.33 10.79
C ALA A 29 -6.04 -4.89 10.27
N VAL A 30 -7.20 -4.22 10.33
CA VAL A 30 -7.35 -2.83 9.90
C VAL A 30 -6.53 -1.89 10.80
N VAL A 31 -6.55 -2.07 12.11
CA VAL A 31 -5.72 -1.28 13.03
C VAL A 31 -4.24 -1.49 12.75
N GLY A 32 -3.83 -2.74 12.50
CA GLY A 32 -2.47 -3.06 12.07
C GLY A 32 -2.07 -2.37 10.76
N PHE A 33 -2.97 -2.37 9.77
CA PHE A 33 -2.75 -1.69 8.49
C PHE A 33 -2.58 -0.17 8.65
N ILE A 34 -3.42 0.47 9.46
CA ILE A 34 -3.29 1.92 9.76
C ILE A 34 -1.94 2.22 10.42
N ALA A 35 -1.58 1.44 11.44
CA ALA A 35 -0.29 1.61 12.13
C ALA A 35 0.89 1.37 11.18
N TYR A 36 0.79 0.39 10.27
CA TYR A 36 1.77 0.13 9.22
C TYR A 36 1.94 1.34 8.29
N GLY A 37 0.86 1.94 7.79
CA GLY A 37 0.90 3.15 6.96
C GLY A 37 1.54 4.34 7.68
N LEU A 38 1.25 4.54 8.98
CA LEU A 38 1.89 5.57 9.78
C LEU A 38 3.40 5.35 9.96
N LEU A 39 3.85 4.11 10.08
CA LEU A 39 5.29 3.81 10.10
C LEU A 39 5.94 4.04 8.73
N LEU A 40 5.24 3.73 7.62
CA LEU A 40 5.73 4.05 6.27
C LEU A 40 5.85 5.56 6.06
N THR A 41 4.95 6.36 6.63
CA THR A 41 5.07 7.82 6.64
C THR A 41 6.42 8.27 7.20
N LEU A 42 6.89 7.67 8.29
CA LEU A 42 8.20 7.98 8.86
C LEU A 42 9.36 7.59 7.92
N VAL A 43 9.22 6.49 7.19
CA VAL A 43 10.21 6.12 6.15
C VAL A 43 10.28 7.18 5.05
N TRP A 44 9.12 7.63 4.56
CA TRP A 44 9.07 8.67 3.53
C TRP A 44 9.70 9.99 4.02
N VAL A 45 9.49 10.37 5.28
CA VAL A 45 10.18 11.52 5.89
C VAL A 45 11.69 11.33 5.89
N GLN A 46 12.19 10.14 6.25
CA GLN A 46 13.63 9.85 6.22
C GLN A 46 14.23 9.88 4.81
N LEU A 47 13.44 9.53 3.81
CA LEU A 47 13.81 9.60 2.39
C LEU A 47 13.62 10.99 1.78
N TYR A 48 13.32 12.01 2.60
CA TYR A 48 13.03 13.39 2.17
C TYR A 48 11.80 13.51 1.25
N GLY A 49 10.95 12.50 1.19
CA GLY A 49 9.70 12.49 0.43
C GLY A 49 8.54 13.07 1.23
N ILE A 50 8.60 14.33 1.65
CA ILE A 50 7.63 14.93 2.57
C ILE A 50 6.21 14.94 1.99
N ASP A 51 6.06 15.25 0.70
CA ASP A 51 4.74 15.26 0.04
C ASP A 51 4.12 13.85 0.02
N VAL A 52 4.95 12.82 -0.24
CA VAL A 52 4.52 11.41 -0.20
C VAL A 52 4.19 11.01 1.23
N ALA A 53 4.99 11.44 2.22
CA ALA A 53 4.71 11.17 3.63
C ALA A 53 3.36 11.75 4.07
N LEU A 54 3.04 12.99 3.68
CA LEU A 54 1.76 13.63 3.99
C LEU A 54 0.60 12.89 3.30
N THR A 55 0.78 12.47 2.05
CA THR A 55 -0.24 11.71 1.31
C THR A 55 -0.47 10.34 1.95
N GLU A 56 0.59 9.62 2.33
CA GLU A 56 0.49 8.32 3.02
C GLU A 56 -0.24 8.47 4.36
N ALA A 57 0.09 9.49 5.16
CA ALA A 57 -0.59 9.73 6.43
C ALA A 57 -2.07 10.07 6.24
N ALA A 58 -2.40 10.94 5.29
CA ALA A 58 -3.76 11.43 5.07
C ALA A 58 -4.66 10.39 4.40
N ILE A 59 -4.17 9.70 3.39
CA ILE A 59 -4.96 8.76 2.57
C ILE A 59 -4.73 7.33 3.04
N GLY A 60 -3.49 6.86 3.12
CA GLY A 60 -3.16 5.48 3.49
C GLY A 60 -3.60 5.16 4.92
N GLY A 61 -3.07 5.88 5.90
CA GLY A 61 -3.42 5.71 7.31
C GLY A 61 -4.78 6.28 7.68
N GLY A 62 -5.11 7.49 7.19
CA GLY A 62 -6.31 8.24 7.57
C GLY A 62 -7.58 7.77 6.87
N LEU A 63 -7.79 8.22 5.64
CA LEU A 63 -9.04 7.98 4.91
C LEU A 63 -9.31 6.50 4.66
N THR A 64 -8.32 5.77 4.14
CA THR A 64 -8.44 4.33 3.88
C THR A 64 -8.70 3.56 5.16
N GLY A 65 -8.01 3.89 6.25
CA GLY A 65 -8.23 3.31 7.56
C GLY A 65 -9.66 3.51 8.05
N ALA A 66 -10.20 4.73 7.96
CA ALA A 66 -11.58 5.03 8.34
C ALA A 66 -12.61 4.25 7.52
N LEU A 67 -12.40 4.15 6.19
CA LEU A 67 -13.25 3.36 5.30
C LEU A 67 -13.20 1.86 5.62
N LEU A 68 -12.02 1.32 5.89
CA LEU A 68 -11.84 -0.08 6.27
C LEU A 68 -12.49 -0.41 7.62
N ILE A 69 -12.39 0.49 8.62
CA ILE A 69 -13.08 0.34 9.91
C ILE A 69 -14.59 0.29 9.67
N GLY A 70 -15.13 1.21 8.85
CA GLY A 70 -16.55 1.23 8.49
C GLY A 70 -16.99 -0.05 7.78
N ALA A 71 -16.18 -0.56 6.84
CA ALA A 71 -16.44 -1.81 6.15
C ALA A 71 -16.37 -3.02 7.10
N ALA A 72 -15.36 -3.11 7.95
CA ALA A 72 -15.19 -4.18 8.93
C ALA A 72 -16.39 -4.23 9.93
N ALA A 73 -16.86 -3.06 10.37
CA ALA A 73 -18.03 -2.98 11.24
C ALA A 73 -19.31 -3.50 10.57
N ARG A 74 -19.51 -3.22 9.27
CA ARG A 74 -20.68 -3.68 8.50
C ARG A 74 -20.61 -5.17 8.16
N LEU A 75 -19.41 -5.71 7.94
CA LEU A 75 -19.21 -7.10 7.54
C LEU A 75 -19.05 -8.07 8.73
N ARG A 76 -19.13 -7.59 9.95
CA ARG A 76 -18.87 -8.38 11.17
C ARG A 76 -19.74 -9.65 11.27
N SER A 77 -21.02 -9.57 10.88
CA SER A 77 -21.90 -10.73 10.86
C SER A 77 -21.54 -11.76 9.79
N SER A 78 -21.17 -11.28 8.60
CA SER A 78 -20.71 -12.13 7.48
C SER A 78 -19.34 -12.76 7.78
N GLU A 79 -18.47 -12.06 8.47
CA GLU A 79 -17.18 -12.59 8.91
C GLU A 79 -17.34 -13.77 9.86
N THR A 80 -18.28 -13.70 10.78
CA THR A 80 -18.58 -14.79 11.71
C THR A 80 -19.08 -16.03 10.98
N ALA A 81 -19.91 -15.86 9.95
CA ALA A 81 -20.36 -16.95 9.09
C ALA A 81 -19.23 -17.54 8.25
N ALA A 82 -18.41 -16.69 7.61
CA ALA A 82 -17.29 -17.11 6.78
C ALA A 82 -16.19 -17.86 7.57
N ARG A 83 -15.99 -17.54 8.84
CA ARG A 83 -15.06 -18.27 9.72
C ARG A 83 -15.43 -19.72 9.95
N THR A 84 -16.71 -20.06 9.79
CA THR A 84 -17.22 -21.43 9.93
C THR A 84 -16.91 -22.26 8.67
N GLU A 85 -16.79 -21.60 7.51
CA GLU A 85 -16.41 -22.23 6.26
C GLU A 85 -14.87 -22.22 6.11
N ARG A 86 -14.23 -23.30 6.54
CA ARG A 86 -12.79 -23.46 6.34
C ARG A 86 -12.53 -23.85 4.88
N PRO A 87 -11.68 -23.11 4.15
CA PRO A 87 -11.26 -23.52 2.81
C PRO A 87 -10.63 -24.90 2.85
N GLY A 88 -10.90 -25.71 1.84
CA GLY A 88 -10.36 -27.07 1.73
C GLY A 88 -8.84 -27.06 1.83
N THR A 89 -8.27 -28.16 2.32
CA THR A 89 -6.81 -28.32 2.48
C THR A 89 -6.07 -28.09 1.17
N ALA A 90 -6.61 -28.53 0.04
CA ALA A 90 -6.04 -28.32 -1.28
C ALA A 90 -5.95 -26.83 -1.65
N THR A 91 -7.01 -26.06 -1.40
CA THR A 91 -7.04 -24.61 -1.67
C THR A 91 -6.01 -23.87 -0.82
N ARG A 92 -5.82 -24.28 0.43
CA ARG A 92 -4.81 -23.66 1.32
C ARG A 92 -3.40 -23.92 0.82
N TRP A 93 -3.09 -25.15 0.39
CA TRP A 93 -1.76 -25.48 -0.15
C TRP A 93 -1.51 -24.80 -1.48
N LEU A 94 -2.53 -24.70 -2.35
CA LEU A 94 -2.43 -23.94 -3.60
C LEU A 94 -2.13 -22.46 -3.32
N ALA A 95 -2.89 -21.84 -2.43
CA ALA A 95 -2.67 -20.43 -2.05
C ALA A 95 -1.27 -20.22 -1.46
N ALA A 96 -0.83 -21.07 -0.56
CA ALA A 96 0.52 -21.03 0.01
C ALA A 96 1.60 -21.18 -1.06
N GLY A 97 1.44 -22.13 -1.99
CA GLY A 97 2.36 -22.34 -3.11
C GLY A 97 2.47 -21.12 -4.03
N VAL A 98 1.33 -20.55 -4.43
CA VAL A 98 1.30 -19.32 -5.26
C VAL A 98 1.94 -18.15 -4.53
N SER A 99 1.61 -17.93 -3.26
CA SER A 99 2.21 -16.84 -2.47
C SER A 99 3.72 -17.01 -2.32
N CYS A 100 4.20 -18.23 -2.08
CA CYS A 100 5.62 -18.54 -2.01
C CYS A 100 6.31 -18.29 -3.36
N ALA A 101 5.71 -18.73 -4.47
CA ALA A 101 6.25 -18.53 -5.80
C ALA A 101 6.38 -17.02 -6.14
N VAL A 102 5.37 -16.22 -5.82
CA VAL A 102 5.41 -14.76 -5.99
C VAL A 102 6.51 -14.12 -5.12
N ALA A 103 6.60 -14.52 -3.85
CA ALA A 103 7.64 -14.01 -2.96
C ALA A 103 9.05 -14.33 -3.45
N VAL A 104 9.27 -15.57 -3.90
CA VAL A 104 10.56 -16.00 -4.48
C VAL A 104 10.87 -15.24 -5.76
N ALA A 105 9.89 -15.07 -6.66
CA ALA A 105 10.09 -14.33 -7.90
C ALA A 105 10.47 -12.86 -7.61
N LEU A 106 9.80 -12.21 -6.67
CA LEU A 106 10.13 -10.84 -6.25
C LEU A 106 11.52 -10.77 -5.61
N ALA A 107 11.87 -11.72 -4.74
CA ALA A 107 13.20 -11.78 -4.14
C ALA A 107 14.29 -11.93 -5.21
N ILE A 108 14.09 -12.82 -6.20
CA ILE A 108 15.02 -12.98 -7.32
C ILE A 108 15.15 -11.66 -8.10
N CYS A 109 14.03 -10.99 -8.41
CA CYS A 109 14.06 -9.70 -9.10
C CYS A 109 14.90 -8.67 -8.35
N VAL A 110 14.71 -8.55 -7.02
CA VAL A 110 15.45 -7.60 -6.19
C VAL A 110 16.95 -7.95 -6.14
N LEU A 111 17.27 -9.22 -5.91
CA LEU A 111 18.66 -9.68 -5.81
C LEU A 111 19.41 -9.66 -7.15
N ALA A 112 18.70 -9.70 -8.28
CA ALA A 112 19.27 -9.59 -9.62
C ALA A 112 19.48 -8.15 -10.08
N LEU A 113 19.06 -7.14 -9.31
CA LEU A 113 19.32 -5.74 -9.64
C LEU A 113 20.84 -5.47 -9.59
N PRO A 114 21.39 -4.78 -10.60
CA PRO A 114 22.80 -4.41 -10.60
C PRO A 114 23.11 -3.42 -9.46
N GLU A 115 24.34 -3.45 -8.95
CA GLU A 115 24.83 -2.47 -7.97
C GLU A 115 25.86 -1.54 -8.64
N PRO A 116 25.66 -0.22 -8.61
CA PRO A 116 24.48 0.48 -8.08
C PRO A 116 23.24 0.24 -8.96
N ALA A 117 22.08 0.19 -8.32
CA ALA A 117 20.82 0.05 -9.05
C ALA A 117 20.65 1.21 -10.05
N PRO A 118 20.15 0.96 -11.27
CA PRO A 118 19.89 2.02 -12.24
C PRO A 118 18.92 3.05 -11.65
N THR A 119 19.31 4.32 -11.72
CA THR A 119 18.52 5.42 -11.15
C THR A 119 18.38 6.54 -12.18
N LEU A 120 17.22 7.18 -12.21
CA LEU A 120 16.96 8.39 -12.97
C LEU A 120 17.26 9.67 -12.18
N ALA A 121 17.80 9.54 -10.96
CA ALA A 121 18.04 10.69 -10.09
C ALA A 121 18.90 11.80 -10.74
N PRO A 122 20.00 11.51 -11.48
CA PRO A 122 20.77 12.55 -12.15
C PRO A 122 19.95 13.34 -13.18
N GLU A 123 19.17 12.65 -14.00
CA GLU A 123 18.32 13.28 -15.04
C GLU A 123 17.21 14.10 -14.41
N VAL A 124 16.59 13.59 -13.34
CA VAL A 124 15.55 14.33 -12.59
C VAL A 124 16.11 15.61 -12.00
N LEU A 125 17.25 15.53 -11.32
CA LEU A 125 17.88 16.70 -10.70
C LEU A 125 18.34 17.74 -11.73
N ALA A 126 18.79 17.30 -12.90
CA ALA A 126 19.18 18.21 -13.97
C ALA A 126 18.00 18.96 -14.60
N ASN A 127 16.80 18.38 -14.57
CA ASN A 127 15.61 18.91 -15.25
C ASN A 127 14.49 19.36 -14.29
N ILE A 128 14.68 19.28 -12.98
CA ILE A 128 13.65 19.59 -11.99
C ILE A 128 13.15 21.03 -12.09
N ALA A 129 14.03 21.96 -12.41
CA ALA A 129 13.67 23.38 -12.52
C ALA A 129 12.60 23.66 -13.60
N VAL A 130 12.49 22.81 -14.62
CA VAL A 130 11.48 22.94 -15.69
C VAL A 130 10.09 22.54 -15.21
N THR A 131 10.01 21.72 -14.16
CA THR A 131 8.74 21.20 -13.65
C THR A 131 8.04 22.14 -12.68
N GLU A 132 8.74 23.18 -12.21
CA GLU A 132 8.29 24.10 -11.15
C GLU A 132 7.93 23.38 -9.82
N VAL A 133 8.30 22.10 -9.69
CA VAL A 133 8.06 21.27 -8.49
C VAL A 133 9.33 21.20 -7.67
N GLY A 134 9.27 21.62 -6.41
CA GLY A 134 10.44 21.66 -5.53
C GLY A 134 10.93 20.29 -5.03
N ASN A 135 10.08 19.27 -5.05
CA ASN A 135 10.42 17.93 -4.56
C ASN A 135 10.69 16.97 -5.74
N PRO A 136 11.87 16.32 -5.79
CA PRO A 136 12.24 15.43 -6.88
C PRO A 136 11.29 14.23 -7.03
N ILE A 137 10.79 13.67 -5.93
CA ILE A 137 9.89 12.51 -5.96
C ILE A 137 8.55 12.94 -6.55
N THR A 138 8.01 14.07 -6.11
CA THR A 138 6.78 14.65 -6.65
C THR A 138 6.92 15.01 -8.14
N ALA A 139 8.08 15.55 -8.55
CA ALA A 139 8.36 15.84 -9.94
C ALA A 139 8.36 14.57 -10.82
N VAL A 140 8.90 13.46 -10.32
CA VAL A 140 8.83 12.17 -11.03
C VAL A 140 7.38 11.74 -11.20
N LEU A 141 6.59 11.76 -10.16
CA LEU A 141 5.20 11.26 -10.16
C LEU A 141 4.30 12.12 -11.06
N LEU A 142 4.43 13.44 -11.01
CA LEU A 142 3.49 14.36 -11.66
C LEU A 142 3.94 14.83 -13.05
N ALA A 143 5.24 14.93 -13.30
CA ALA A 143 5.76 15.50 -14.55
C ALA A 143 6.48 14.46 -15.41
N PHE A 144 7.49 13.77 -14.89
CA PHE A 144 8.30 12.85 -15.69
C PHE A 144 7.59 11.52 -15.99
N ARG A 145 6.68 11.09 -15.12
CA ARG A 145 5.88 9.88 -15.28
C ARG A 145 4.37 10.18 -15.23
N ALA A 146 3.95 11.28 -15.81
CA ALA A 146 2.55 11.73 -15.82
C ALA A 146 1.57 10.68 -16.37
N MET A 147 2.01 9.80 -17.28
CA MET A 147 1.19 8.69 -17.77
C MET A 147 0.82 7.69 -16.70
N ASP A 148 1.69 7.44 -15.72
CA ASP A 148 1.39 6.54 -14.60
C ASP A 148 0.26 7.11 -13.75
N THR A 149 0.33 8.41 -13.44
CA THR A 149 -0.71 9.13 -12.69
C THR A 149 -2.04 9.17 -13.46
N LEU A 150 -2.00 9.32 -14.79
CA LEU A 150 -3.19 9.24 -15.63
C LEU A 150 -3.83 7.84 -15.56
N LEU A 151 -3.03 6.78 -15.61
CA LEU A 151 -3.52 5.41 -15.48
C LEU A 151 -4.13 5.15 -14.10
N GLU A 152 -3.54 5.68 -13.02
CA GLU A 152 -4.13 5.63 -11.68
C GLU A 152 -5.50 6.32 -11.64
N ALA A 153 -5.63 7.51 -12.24
CA ALA A 153 -6.91 8.22 -12.32
C ALA A 153 -7.98 7.41 -13.07
N ILE A 154 -7.59 6.71 -14.14
CA ILE A 154 -8.48 5.81 -14.89
C ILE A 154 -8.91 4.63 -14.02
N VAL A 155 -7.99 4.00 -13.28
CA VAL A 155 -8.30 2.90 -12.35
C VAL A 155 -9.25 3.37 -11.25
N LEU A 156 -9.04 4.56 -10.68
CA LEU A 156 -9.95 5.15 -9.69
C LEU A 156 -11.34 5.40 -10.27
N LEU A 157 -11.44 5.86 -11.53
CA LEU A 157 -12.72 6.04 -12.20
C LEU A 157 -13.45 4.69 -12.38
N PHE A 158 -12.75 3.63 -12.80
CA PHE A 158 -13.35 2.29 -12.88
C PHE A 158 -13.77 1.77 -11.51
N ALA A 159 -13.00 2.01 -10.46
CA ALA A 159 -13.37 1.65 -9.10
C ALA A 159 -14.66 2.38 -8.67
N LEU A 160 -14.79 3.68 -8.98
CA LEU A 160 -15.98 4.46 -8.69
C LEU A 160 -17.21 3.91 -9.44
N ILE A 161 -17.07 3.61 -10.73
CA ILE A 161 -18.13 3.00 -11.55
C ILE A 161 -18.51 1.63 -10.96
N GLY A 162 -17.53 0.83 -10.55
CA GLY A 162 -17.75 -0.46 -9.89
C GLY A 162 -18.57 -0.33 -8.60
N VAL A 163 -18.19 0.60 -7.74
CA VAL A 163 -18.94 0.90 -6.51
C VAL A 163 -20.37 1.36 -6.84
N TRP A 164 -20.52 2.23 -7.83
CA TRP A 164 -21.82 2.73 -8.24
C TRP A 164 -22.72 1.63 -8.80
N SER A 165 -22.16 0.71 -9.59
CA SER A 165 -22.90 -0.43 -10.14
C SER A 165 -23.42 -1.41 -9.07
N LEU A 166 -22.77 -1.44 -7.89
CA LEU A 166 -23.15 -2.27 -6.76
C LEU A 166 -24.08 -1.55 -5.77
N ALA A 167 -24.34 -0.25 -5.97
CA ALA A 167 -25.24 0.51 -5.10
C ALA A 167 -26.68 0.02 -5.29
N PRO A 168 -27.45 -0.23 -4.20
CA PRO A 168 -28.85 -0.61 -4.31
C PRO A 168 -29.67 0.51 -4.97
N ASP A 169 -30.60 0.16 -5.87
CA ASP A 169 -31.46 1.11 -6.61
C ASP A 169 -32.25 2.10 -5.70
N ARG A 170 -32.33 1.83 -4.40
CA ARG A 170 -33.02 2.67 -3.41
C ARG A 170 -32.19 3.83 -2.84
N ALA A 171 -30.93 3.94 -3.22
CA ALA A 171 -30.06 4.99 -2.68
C ALA A 171 -30.27 6.36 -3.34
N TRP A 172 -31.08 6.44 -4.41
CA TRP A 172 -31.26 7.64 -5.25
C TRP A 172 -32.71 8.06 -5.46
N GLY A 173 -33.65 7.53 -4.65
CA GLY A 173 -35.05 7.90 -4.66
C GLY A 173 -35.46 8.80 -3.50
#